data_76f34f917cc6a6568305c5541b9a3d9f
#
_entry.id   76f34f917cc6a6568305c5541b9a3d9f
#
_cell.length_a   1.000
_cell.length_b   1.000
_cell.length_c   1.000
_cell.angle_alpha   90.00
_cell.angle_beta   90.00
_cell.angle_gamma   90.00
#
_symmetry.space_group_name_H-M   'P 1'
#
loop_
_entity.id
_entity.type
_entity.pdbx_description
1 polymer ?
#
loop_
_entity_poly.entity_id
_entity_poly.type
_entity_poly.pdbx_seq_one_letter_code
_entity_poly.pdbx_strand_id
1 'polypeptide(L)'
;SMGMEFLAGPYLSQQNGGFNSEADARRAFNEHLERSLLFWPYMAVVDGFQHWAYTHPEDALNPAACDEAWDALWQRFMVGVDWSGLEDVRRTGWHRKLHIFQIPFYYVEYGLAQLGAGQVWRNALKDQSTAVSAYRRALALGNSVGLPQLFAAAGARFAFDAATLGSVAGLMAERLEL
;
A
#
# COMPACT_ATOMS: atom_id res chain seq x y z
N SER A 1 -11.30 3.43 -2.03
CA SER A 1 -11.52 1.98 -2.11
C SER A 1 -10.76 1.21 -1.02
N MET A 2 -9.45 1.39 -0.84
CA MET A 2 -8.64 0.64 0.14
C MET A 2 -9.24 0.59 1.55
N GLY A 3 -9.75 1.71 2.09
CA GLY A 3 -10.40 1.71 3.39
C GLY A 3 -11.67 0.84 3.45
N MET A 4 -12.43 0.76 2.35
CA MET A 4 -13.62 -0.10 2.28
C MET A 4 -13.25 -1.58 2.27
N GLU A 5 -12.14 -1.96 1.65
CA GLU A 5 -11.66 -3.35 1.62
C GLU A 5 -11.41 -3.86 3.04
N PHE A 6 -10.73 -3.06 3.87
CA PHE A 6 -10.54 -3.39 5.29
C PHE A 6 -11.84 -3.39 6.10
N LEU A 7 -12.69 -2.39 5.91
CA LEU A 7 -13.95 -2.27 6.64
C LEU A 7 -14.95 -3.39 6.28
N ALA A 8 -14.88 -3.91 5.06
CA ALA A 8 -15.72 -5.01 4.59
C ALA A 8 -15.21 -6.39 5.04
N GLY A 9 -13.96 -6.52 5.49
CA GLY A 9 -13.35 -7.78 5.89
C GLY A 9 -14.23 -8.66 6.79
N PRO A 10 -14.83 -8.13 7.88
CA PRO A 10 -15.70 -8.90 8.76
C PRO A 10 -16.97 -9.47 8.10
N TYR A 11 -17.36 -8.95 6.93
CA TYR A 11 -18.61 -9.30 6.23
C TYR A 11 -18.39 -10.21 5.02
N LEU A 12 -17.19 -10.77 4.85
CA LEU A 12 -16.89 -11.66 3.72
C LEU A 12 -17.55 -13.04 3.85
N SER A 13 -17.76 -13.52 5.09
CA SER A 13 -18.33 -14.84 5.32
C SER A 13 -19.86 -14.85 5.22
N GLN A 14 -20.42 -16.04 4.88
CA GLN A 14 -21.86 -16.26 4.81
C GLN A 14 -22.58 -16.00 6.14
N GLN A 15 -21.93 -16.32 7.27
CA GLN A 15 -22.47 -16.05 8.61
C GLN A 15 -22.70 -14.57 8.87
N ASN A 16 -21.91 -13.71 8.22
CA ASN A 16 -21.95 -12.26 8.36
C ASN A 16 -22.56 -11.56 7.13
N GLY A 17 -23.28 -12.29 6.28
CA GLY A 17 -24.00 -11.74 5.13
C GLY A 17 -23.17 -11.69 3.83
N GLY A 18 -21.98 -12.26 3.82
CA GLY A 18 -21.15 -12.40 2.62
C GLY A 18 -21.42 -13.70 1.84
N PHE A 19 -20.49 -14.06 0.97
CA PHE A 19 -20.65 -15.20 0.05
C PHE A 19 -19.67 -16.35 0.32
N ASN A 20 -18.64 -16.11 1.13
CA ASN A 20 -17.55 -17.07 1.33
C ASN A 20 -17.82 -18.00 2.53
N SER A 21 -17.24 -19.20 2.51
CA SER A 21 -17.11 -19.99 3.74
C SER A 21 -16.22 -19.24 4.74
N GLU A 22 -16.30 -19.59 6.03
CA GLU A 22 -15.43 -18.99 7.06
C GLU A 22 -13.94 -19.16 6.73
N ALA A 23 -13.56 -20.33 6.21
CA ALA A 23 -12.19 -20.62 5.83
C ALA A 23 -11.72 -19.77 4.64
N ASP A 24 -12.58 -19.61 3.63
CA ASP A 24 -12.26 -18.78 2.45
C ASP A 24 -12.24 -17.29 2.80
N ALA A 25 -13.16 -16.82 3.63
CA ALA A 25 -13.19 -15.44 4.10
C ALA A 25 -11.90 -15.08 4.85
N ARG A 26 -11.46 -15.96 5.77
CA ARG A 26 -10.19 -15.79 6.49
C ARG A 26 -9.00 -15.79 5.55
N ARG A 27 -8.91 -16.77 4.62
CA ARG A 27 -7.84 -16.82 3.62
C ARG A 27 -7.78 -15.56 2.78
N ALA A 28 -8.93 -15.11 2.24
CA ALA A 28 -9.00 -13.90 1.42
C ALA A 28 -8.57 -12.64 2.19
N PHE A 29 -8.94 -12.54 3.46
CA PHE A 29 -8.55 -11.40 4.28
C PHE A 29 -7.05 -11.44 4.64
N ASN A 30 -6.49 -12.61 4.94
CA ASN A 30 -5.06 -12.76 5.18
C ASN A 30 -4.25 -12.41 3.93
N GLU A 31 -4.64 -12.90 2.74
CA GLU A 31 -4.00 -12.50 1.48
C GLU A 31 -4.08 -10.98 1.25
N HIS A 32 -5.17 -10.34 1.64
CA HIS A 32 -5.30 -8.89 1.56
C HIS A 32 -4.32 -8.16 2.49
N LEU A 33 -4.13 -8.64 3.72
CA LEU A 33 -3.15 -8.11 4.67
C LEU A 33 -1.71 -8.29 4.16
N GLU A 34 -1.37 -9.49 3.67
CA GLU A 34 -0.05 -9.79 3.08
C GLU A 34 0.27 -8.86 1.91
N ARG A 35 -0.66 -8.72 0.97
CA ARG A 35 -0.51 -7.80 -0.16
C ARG A 35 -0.36 -6.36 0.28
N SER A 36 -1.06 -5.95 1.33
CA SER A 36 -0.96 -4.61 1.90
C SER A 36 0.41 -4.35 2.52
N LEU A 37 1.00 -5.34 3.22
CA LEU A 37 2.35 -5.25 3.76
C LEU A 37 3.41 -5.17 2.65
N LEU A 38 3.30 -6.03 1.63
CA LEU A 38 4.24 -6.07 0.51
C LEU A 38 4.12 -4.86 -0.42
N PHE A 39 3.02 -4.13 -0.34
CA PHE A 39 2.79 -2.98 -1.19
C PHE A 39 3.73 -1.80 -0.89
N TRP A 40 4.00 -1.50 0.39
CA TRP A 40 4.86 -0.36 0.75
C TRP A 40 6.31 -0.51 0.27
N PRO A 41 7.01 -1.65 0.49
CA PRO A 41 8.34 -1.83 -0.07
C PRO A 41 8.36 -1.77 -1.60
N TYR A 42 7.35 -2.35 -2.28
CA TYR A 42 7.24 -2.24 -3.72
C TYR A 42 7.00 -0.79 -4.18
N MET A 43 6.14 -0.04 -3.49
CA MET A 43 5.93 1.38 -3.75
C MET A 43 7.24 2.17 -3.60
N ALA A 44 8.05 1.86 -2.57
CA ALA A 44 9.35 2.49 -2.37
C ALA A 44 10.34 2.20 -3.50
N VAL A 45 10.29 1.01 -4.12
CA VAL A 45 11.06 0.70 -5.34
C VAL A 45 10.63 1.60 -6.49
N VAL A 46 9.33 1.67 -6.77
CA VAL A 46 8.80 2.47 -7.89
C VAL A 46 9.10 3.95 -7.71
N ASP A 47 8.84 4.50 -6.54
CA ASP A 47 9.07 5.91 -6.24
C ASP A 47 10.56 6.25 -6.24
N GLY A 48 11.38 5.42 -5.60
CA GLY A 48 12.83 5.57 -5.59
C GLY A 48 13.44 5.51 -6.98
N PHE A 49 12.93 4.65 -7.87
CA PHE A 49 13.38 4.59 -9.26
C PHE A 49 13.04 5.88 -10.04
N GLN A 50 11.86 6.43 -9.84
CA GLN A 50 11.49 7.70 -10.45
C GLN A 50 12.41 8.84 -9.96
N HIS A 51 12.67 8.91 -8.65
CA HIS A 51 13.63 9.87 -8.10
C HIS A 51 15.02 9.70 -8.70
N TRP A 52 15.51 8.46 -8.81
CA TRP A 52 16.79 8.19 -9.45
C TRP A 52 16.81 8.69 -10.91
N ALA A 53 15.82 8.33 -11.70
CA ALA A 53 15.77 8.70 -13.12
C ALA A 53 15.75 10.22 -13.33
N TYR A 54 15.04 10.97 -12.50
CA TYR A 54 14.96 12.43 -12.62
C TYR A 54 16.19 13.16 -12.04
N THR A 55 16.95 12.53 -11.16
CA THR A 55 18.21 13.10 -10.65
C THR A 55 19.44 12.66 -11.45
N HIS A 56 19.31 11.64 -12.32
CA HIS A 56 20.37 11.13 -13.20
C HIS A 56 19.86 11.04 -14.66
N PRO A 57 19.45 12.17 -15.26
CA PRO A 57 18.74 12.16 -16.54
C PRO A 57 19.59 11.60 -17.70
N GLU A 58 20.92 11.75 -17.65
CA GLU A 58 21.81 11.21 -18.68
C GLU A 58 21.92 9.68 -18.57
N ASP A 59 22.07 9.14 -17.35
CA ASP A 59 22.12 7.69 -17.11
C ASP A 59 20.78 7.04 -17.42
N ALA A 60 19.67 7.72 -17.15
CA ALA A 60 18.32 7.22 -17.43
C ALA A 60 17.99 7.07 -18.93
N LEU A 61 18.83 7.58 -19.83
CA LEU A 61 18.76 7.29 -21.26
C LEU A 61 19.35 5.93 -21.63
N ASN A 62 20.09 5.31 -20.72
CA ASN A 62 20.71 3.98 -20.90
C ASN A 62 19.84 2.91 -20.21
N PRO A 63 19.20 1.99 -20.96
CA PRO A 63 18.37 0.94 -20.36
C PRO A 63 19.14 0.04 -19.38
N ALA A 64 20.43 -0.24 -19.61
CA ALA A 64 21.23 -1.05 -18.68
C ALA A 64 21.43 -0.35 -17.33
N ALA A 65 21.66 0.97 -17.32
CA ALA A 65 21.74 1.75 -16.09
C ALA A 65 20.37 1.79 -15.35
N CYS A 66 19.28 1.85 -16.10
CA CYS A 66 17.94 1.73 -15.53
C CYS A 66 17.71 0.37 -14.85
N ASP A 67 18.12 -0.72 -15.52
CA ASP A 67 18.04 -2.07 -14.97
C ASP A 67 18.84 -2.21 -13.66
N GLU A 68 20.04 -1.65 -13.61
CA GLU A 68 20.89 -1.67 -12.42
C GLU A 68 20.30 -0.85 -11.28
N ALA A 69 19.78 0.35 -11.55
CA ALA A 69 19.17 1.20 -10.55
C ALA A 69 17.89 0.59 -9.97
N TRP A 70 17.05 0.01 -10.84
CA TRP A 70 15.85 -0.71 -10.40
C TRP A 70 16.20 -1.93 -9.55
N ASP A 71 17.16 -2.73 -10.00
CA ASP A 71 17.59 -3.93 -9.29
C ASP A 71 18.15 -3.61 -7.89
N ALA A 72 18.96 -2.57 -7.78
CA ALA A 72 19.51 -2.11 -6.50
C ALA A 72 18.41 -1.69 -5.52
N LEU A 73 17.39 -0.97 -6.00
CA LEU A 73 16.22 -0.60 -5.19
C LEU A 73 15.39 -1.82 -4.81
N TRP A 74 15.21 -2.76 -5.74
CA TRP A 74 14.50 -4.01 -5.46
C TRP A 74 15.18 -4.81 -4.35
N GLN A 75 16.48 -5.02 -4.46
CA GLN A 75 17.27 -5.73 -3.43
C GLN A 75 17.22 -5.03 -2.06
N ARG A 76 17.14 -3.69 -2.06
CA ARG A 76 17.05 -2.90 -0.82
C ARG A 76 15.70 -3.03 -0.12
N PHE A 77 14.60 -3.03 -0.84
CA PHE A 77 13.25 -2.92 -0.29
C PHE A 77 12.44 -4.22 -0.34
N MET A 78 12.63 -5.04 -1.37
CA MET A 78 11.89 -6.29 -1.57
C MET A 78 12.70 -7.50 -1.09
N VAL A 79 12.98 -7.52 0.21
CA VAL A 79 13.77 -8.58 0.84
C VAL A 79 12.96 -9.87 1.05
N GLY A 80 13.65 -11.01 1.21
CA GLY A 80 13.04 -12.27 1.60
C GLY A 80 12.49 -13.12 0.45
N VAL A 81 12.63 -12.69 -0.80
CA VAL A 81 12.25 -13.47 -1.99
C VAL A 81 13.52 -13.95 -2.71
N ASP A 82 13.62 -15.24 -2.95
CA ASP A 82 14.68 -15.83 -3.76
C ASP A 82 14.40 -15.62 -5.26
N TRP A 83 15.30 -14.91 -5.91
CA TRP A 83 15.24 -14.60 -7.35
C TRP A 83 16.28 -15.37 -8.15
N SER A 84 16.90 -16.43 -7.60
CA SER A 84 17.92 -17.21 -8.29
C SER A 84 17.39 -17.77 -9.61
N GLY A 85 18.09 -17.47 -10.71
CA GLY A 85 17.68 -17.84 -12.07
C GLY A 85 16.60 -16.95 -12.71
N LEU A 86 16.13 -15.89 -12.00
CA LEU A 86 15.15 -14.91 -12.48
C LEU A 86 15.68 -13.47 -12.36
N GLU A 87 16.99 -13.30 -12.26
CA GLU A 87 17.62 -11.99 -12.04
C GLU A 87 17.27 -11.01 -13.16
N ASP A 88 17.25 -11.45 -14.41
CA ASP A 88 16.90 -10.60 -15.55
C ASP A 88 15.42 -10.17 -15.51
N VAL A 89 14.52 -11.03 -15.05
CA VAL A 89 13.12 -10.68 -14.87
C VAL A 89 12.94 -9.64 -13.77
N ARG A 90 13.70 -9.77 -12.68
CA ARG A 90 13.69 -8.83 -11.57
C ARG A 90 14.18 -7.44 -12.00
N ARG A 91 15.37 -7.38 -12.63
CA ARG A 91 16.02 -6.13 -13.02
C ARG A 91 15.28 -5.36 -14.12
N THR A 92 14.55 -6.04 -15.00
CA THR A 92 13.73 -5.42 -16.05
C THR A 92 12.28 -5.10 -15.61
N GLY A 93 11.96 -5.30 -14.35
CA GLY A 93 10.60 -5.13 -13.81
C GLY A 93 9.98 -3.74 -13.98
N TRP A 94 10.80 -2.69 -14.14
CA TRP A 94 10.34 -1.31 -14.38
C TRP A 94 9.62 -1.14 -15.73
N HIS A 95 9.94 -1.95 -16.74
CA HIS A 95 9.32 -1.87 -18.08
C HIS A 95 7.79 -2.00 -18.04
N ARG A 96 7.25 -2.82 -17.13
CA ARG A 96 5.79 -3.07 -17.01
C ARG A 96 5.05 -2.02 -16.20
N LYS A 97 5.76 -1.10 -15.53
CA LYS A 97 5.14 -0.13 -14.63
C LYS A 97 4.79 1.16 -15.37
N LEU A 98 3.57 1.20 -15.90
CA LEU A 98 3.02 2.31 -16.68
C LEU A 98 3.15 3.67 -15.98
N HIS A 99 3.02 3.70 -14.64
CA HIS A 99 3.11 4.91 -13.82
C HIS A 99 4.44 5.65 -13.98
N ILE A 100 5.55 4.91 -14.19
CA ILE A 100 6.87 5.51 -14.38
C ILE A 100 6.88 6.41 -15.62
N PHE A 101 6.17 6.01 -16.68
CA PHE A 101 6.21 6.65 -17.99
C PHE A 101 5.12 7.70 -18.18
N GLN A 102 3.94 7.52 -17.59
CA GLN A 102 2.77 8.35 -17.91
C GLN A 102 2.39 9.33 -16.80
N ILE A 103 2.62 8.98 -15.55
CA ILE A 103 2.22 9.78 -14.38
C ILE A 103 3.33 9.77 -13.31
N PRO A 104 4.45 10.42 -13.59
CA PRO A 104 5.59 10.46 -12.69
C PRO A 104 5.21 10.94 -11.29
N PHE A 105 5.81 10.33 -10.26
CA PHE A 105 5.62 10.64 -8.84
C PHE A 105 4.21 10.43 -8.28
N TYR A 106 3.30 9.89 -9.07
CA TYR A 106 1.94 9.60 -8.58
C TYR A 106 1.88 8.34 -7.70
N TYR A 107 2.81 7.41 -7.89
CA TYR A 107 2.72 6.08 -7.25
C TYR A 107 2.80 6.13 -5.72
N VAL A 108 3.48 7.11 -5.14
CA VAL A 108 3.55 7.36 -3.69
C VAL A 108 2.17 7.59 -3.07
N GLU A 109 1.22 8.14 -3.82
CA GLU A 109 -0.14 8.40 -3.34
C GLU A 109 -0.88 7.14 -2.91
N TYR A 110 -0.64 6.02 -3.59
CA TYR A 110 -1.21 4.73 -3.18
C TYR A 110 -0.66 4.25 -1.83
N GLY A 111 0.63 4.49 -1.56
CA GLY A 111 1.23 4.17 -0.26
C GLY A 111 0.64 4.98 0.88
N LEU A 112 0.38 6.28 0.64
CA LEU A 112 -0.28 7.16 1.60
C LEU A 112 -1.74 6.78 1.82
N ALA A 113 -2.46 6.46 0.75
CA ALA A 113 -3.84 5.98 0.81
C ALA A 113 -3.93 4.68 1.59
N GLN A 114 -3.01 3.74 1.36
CA GLN A 114 -2.91 2.48 2.10
C GLN A 114 -2.64 2.71 3.59
N LEU A 115 -1.75 3.65 3.92
CA LEU A 115 -1.45 4.00 5.31
C LEU A 115 -2.66 4.64 6.01
N GLY A 116 -3.41 5.49 5.31
CA GLY A 116 -4.67 6.04 5.81
C GLY A 116 -5.73 4.96 6.02
N ALA A 117 -5.88 4.04 5.05
CA ALA A 117 -6.81 2.93 5.12
C ALA A 117 -6.52 2.00 6.31
N GLY A 118 -5.25 1.67 6.56
CA GLY A 118 -4.84 0.87 7.71
C GLY A 118 -5.14 1.55 9.05
N GLN A 119 -4.99 2.87 9.14
CA GLN A 119 -5.37 3.63 10.35
C GLN A 119 -6.90 3.61 10.58
N VAL A 120 -7.71 3.78 9.52
CA VAL A 120 -9.18 3.65 9.61
C VAL A 120 -9.55 2.25 10.07
N TRP A 121 -8.93 1.22 9.52
CA TRP A 121 -9.14 -0.17 9.95
C TRP A 121 -8.78 -0.37 11.42
N ARG A 122 -7.63 0.11 11.88
CA ARG A 122 -7.24 0.07 13.29
C ARG A 122 -8.31 0.68 14.22
N ASN A 123 -8.93 1.77 13.78
CA ASN A 123 -10.03 2.38 14.52
C ASN A 123 -11.29 1.50 14.49
N ALA A 124 -11.57 0.88 13.35
CA ALA A 124 -12.71 -0.05 13.19
C ALA A 124 -12.59 -1.31 14.05
N LEU A 125 -11.38 -1.81 14.29
CA LEU A 125 -11.14 -2.91 15.21
C LEU A 125 -11.50 -2.58 16.67
N LYS A 126 -11.52 -1.29 17.03
CA LYS A 126 -11.95 -0.81 18.36
C LYS A 126 -13.45 -0.54 18.40
N ASP A 127 -13.96 0.14 17.38
CA ASP A 127 -15.36 0.50 17.20
C ASP A 127 -15.70 0.71 15.73
N GLN A 128 -16.25 -0.33 15.12
CA GLN A 128 -16.62 -0.36 13.70
C GLN A 128 -17.62 0.77 13.34
N SER A 129 -18.63 0.99 14.15
CA SER A 129 -19.68 1.99 13.89
C SER A 129 -19.12 3.41 13.85
N THR A 130 -18.31 3.74 14.84
CA THR A 130 -17.65 5.06 14.94
C THR A 130 -16.66 5.25 13.79
N ALA A 131 -15.86 4.24 13.44
CA ALA A 131 -14.89 4.32 12.35
C ALA A 131 -15.59 4.50 10.99
N VAL A 132 -16.64 3.73 10.70
CA VAL A 132 -17.44 3.87 9.47
C VAL A 132 -18.08 5.26 9.38
N SER A 133 -18.63 5.77 10.49
CA SER A 133 -19.21 7.10 10.53
C SER A 133 -18.18 8.19 10.25
N ALA A 134 -16.97 8.09 10.84
CA ALA A 134 -15.86 9.01 10.57
C ALA A 134 -15.40 8.94 9.10
N TYR A 135 -15.23 7.72 8.57
CA TYR A 135 -14.85 7.53 7.17
C TYR A 135 -15.88 8.12 6.20
N ARG A 136 -17.19 7.91 6.45
CA ARG A 136 -18.26 8.50 5.64
C ARG A 136 -18.26 10.04 5.70
N ARG A 137 -17.99 10.64 6.87
CA ARG A 137 -17.84 12.10 6.97
C ARG A 137 -16.68 12.61 6.11
N ALA A 138 -15.54 11.93 6.14
CA ALA A 138 -14.38 12.29 5.29
C ALA A 138 -14.74 12.20 3.81
N LEU A 139 -15.41 11.13 3.37
CA LEU A 139 -15.86 10.99 1.98
C LEU A 139 -16.85 12.09 1.56
N ALA A 140 -17.74 12.51 2.46
CA ALA A 140 -18.72 13.57 2.20
C ALA A 140 -18.09 14.95 2.01
N LEU A 141 -16.87 15.18 2.53
CA LEU A 141 -16.12 16.41 2.28
C LEU A 141 -15.61 16.51 0.82
N GLY A 142 -15.47 15.38 0.13
CA GLY A 142 -15.01 15.36 -1.26
C GLY A 142 -13.68 16.10 -1.43
N ASN A 143 -13.65 17.06 -2.35
CA ASN A 143 -12.48 17.92 -2.62
C ASN A 143 -12.61 19.34 -2.03
N SER A 144 -13.37 19.49 -0.95
CA SER A 144 -13.62 20.81 -0.32
C SER A 144 -12.55 21.24 0.68
N VAL A 145 -11.70 20.32 1.11
CA VAL A 145 -10.62 20.55 2.08
C VAL A 145 -9.35 19.80 1.67
N GLY A 146 -8.21 20.18 2.25
CA GLY A 146 -6.93 19.52 1.98
C GLY A 146 -6.82 18.12 2.59
N LEU A 147 -5.85 17.31 2.10
CA LEU A 147 -5.63 15.92 2.55
C LEU A 147 -5.47 15.78 4.08
N PRO A 148 -4.71 16.64 4.79
CA PRO A 148 -4.61 16.51 6.25
C PRO A 148 -5.97 16.58 6.96
N GLN A 149 -6.86 17.48 6.51
CA GLN A 149 -8.20 17.60 7.07
C GLN A 149 -9.09 16.40 6.72
N LEU A 150 -8.98 15.85 5.49
CA LEU A 150 -9.70 14.65 5.08
C LEU A 150 -9.29 13.44 5.94
N PHE A 151 -7.99 13.24 6.15
CA PHE A 151 -7.49 12.17 7.00
C PHE A 151 -7.97 12.34 8.45
N ALA A 152 -7.88 13.56 9.00
CA ALA A 152 -8.37 13.86 10.34
C ALA A 152 -9.87 13.59 10.50
N ALA A 153 -10.69 13.95 9.50
CA ALA A 153 -12.12 13.65 9.49
C ALA A 153 -12.44 12.16 9.49
N ALA A 154 -11.57 11.34 8.88
CA ALA A 154 -11.64 9.87 8.92
C ALA A 154 -11.06 9.26 10.22
N GLY A 155 -10.56 10.07 11.14
CA GLY A 155 -9.89 9.60 12.35
C GLY A 155 -8.49 9.06 12.12
N ALA A 156 -7.85 9.45 11.01
CA ALA A 156 -6.49 9.08 10.63
C ALA A 156 -5.56 10.30 10.62
N ARG A 157 -4.26 10.08 10.66
CA ARG A 157 -3.23 11.10 10.52
C ARG A 157 -2.63 11.04 9.13
N PHE A 158 -2.58 12.16 8.44
CA PHE A 158 -1.79 12.30 7.22
C PHE A 158 -0.32 12.43 7.61
N ALA A 159 0.45 11.35 7.45
CA ALA A 159 1.80 11.22 7.97
C ALA A 159 2.69 10.41 7.04
N PHE A 160 4.00 10.71 7.09
CA PHE A 160 5.05 10.11 6.28
C PHE A 160 6.17 9.52 7.16
N ASP A 161 5.91 9.30 8.44
CA ASP A 161 6.93 8.87 9.39
C ASP A 161 6.90 7.36 9.64
N ALA A 162 8.09 6.83 9.99
CA ALA A 162 8.29 5.42 10.29
C ALA A 162 7.42 4.92 11.46
N ALA A 163 7.10 5.78 12.44
CA ALA A 163 6.28 5.39 13.59
C ALA A 163 4.84 5.08 13.17
N THR A 164 4.26 5.92 12.30
CA THR A 164 2.90 5.69 11.78
C THR A 164 2.86 4.44 10.90
N LEU A 165 3.83 4.28 9.99
CA LEU A 165 3.95 3.08 9.15
C LEU A 165 4.14 1.82 9.99
N GLY A 166 5.09 1.83 10.93
CA GLY A 166 5.39 0.70 11.81
C GLY A 166 4.18 0.30 12.66
N SER A 167 3.40 1.27 13.14
CA SER A 167 2.17 0.99 13.91
C SER A 167 1.08 0.29 13.08
N VAL A 168 0.95 0.61 11.80
CA VAL A 168 -0.03 -0.05 10.91
C VAL A 168 0.49 -1.39 10.42
N ALA A 169 1.75 -1.47 10.01
CA ALA A 169 2.38 -2.71 9.57
C ALA A 169 2.45 -3.74 10.71
N GLY A 170 2.82 -3.32 11.92
CA GLY A 170 2.82 -4.18 13.11
C GLY A 170 1.45 -4.77 13.41
N LEU A 171 0.39 -3.96 13.32
CA LEU A 171 -0.98 -4.46 13.50
C LEU A 171 -1.36 -5.52 12.44
N MET A 172 -0.94 -5.33 11.18
CA MET A 172 -1.18 -6.31 10.12
C MET A 172 -0.42 -7.60 10.37
N ALA A 173 0.85 -7.51 10.77
CA ALA A 173 1.69 -8.65 11.10
C ALA A 173 1.13 -9.45 12.30
N GLU A 174 0.70 -8.76 13.36
CA GLU A 174 0.02 -9.40 14.51
C GLU A 174 -1.23 -10.19 14.09
N ARG A 175 -1.98 -9.67 13.11
CA ARG A 175 -3.19 -10.35 12.62
C ARG A 175 -2.91 -11.52 11.70
N LEU A 176 -1.74 -11.55 11.08
CA LEU A 176 -1.23 -12.68 10.29
C LEU A 176 -0.48 -13.70 11.14
N GLU A 177 -0.28 -13.43 12.44
CA GLU A 177 0.49 -14.29 13.38
C GLU A 177 1.97 -14.45 12.92
N LEU A 178 2.57 -13.36 12.38
CA LEU A 178 3.96 -13.30 11.91
C LEU A 178 4.92 -12.82 13.01
#